data_07d83ccd50b6211c18032f25fa33eb1c
#
_entry.id   07d83ccd50b6211c18032f25fa33eb1c
#
_cell.length_a   1.000
_cell.length_b   1.000
_cell.length_c   1.000
_cell.angle_alpha   90.00
_cell.angle_beta   90.00
_cell.angle_gamma   90.00
#
_symmetry.space_group_name_H-M   'P 1'
#
loop_
_entity.id
_entity.type
_entity.pdbx_description
1 polymer ?
#
loop_
_entity_poly.entity_id
_entity_poly.type
_entity_poly.pdbx_seq_one_letter_code
_entity_poly.pdbx_strand_id
1 'polypeptide(L)' 'MASKAPKTGDVVRSQTLPTFGVGYVQKCEGIHLYIRWFAPPREGHSGLEFVRRDSVEVLSYANLR' A
#
# COMPACT_ATOMS: atom_id res chain seq x y z
N MET A 1 -2.17 18.21 -12.34
CA MET A 1 -0.96 17.39 -12.14
C MET A 1 -1.34 16.00 -11.71
N ALA A 2 -0.94 15.03 -12.47
CA ALA A 2 -1.23 13.65 -12.14
C ALA A 2 -0.37 13.20 -10.99
N SER A 3 -0.96 12.49 -10.04
CA SER A 3 -0.18 11.89 -8.97
C SER A 3 0.54 10.66 -9.51
N LYS A 4 1.67 10.35 -8.91
CA LYS A 4 2.41 9.18 -9.30
C LYS A 4 1.69 7.92 -8.86
N ALA A 5 1.72 6.90 -9.71
CA ALA A 5 1.22 5.60 -9.31
C ALA A 5 2.15 5.01 -8.24
N PRO A 6 1.59 4.28 -7.28
CA PRO A 6 2.43 3.62 -6.28
C PRO A 6 3.39 2.63 -6.93
N LYS A 7 4.58 2.53 -6.37
CA LYS A 7 5.62 1.62 -6.85
C LYS A 7 6.16 0.81 -5.70
N THR A 8 6.87 -0.26 -6.04
CA THR A 8 7.51 -1.10 -5.04
C THR A 8 8.37 -0.26 -4.10
N GLY A 9 8.18 -0.44 -2.82
CA GLY A 9 8.92 0.28 -1.80
C GLY A 9 8.23 1.51 -1.26
N ASP A 10 7.18 1.98 -1.94
CA ASP A 10 6.43 3.15 -1.46
C ASP A 10 5.67 2.80 -0.19
N VAL A 11 5.55 3.77 0.70
CA VAL A 11 4.76 3.63 1.92
C VAL A 11 3.37 4.17 1.65
N VAL A 12 2.36 3.37 1.98
CA VAL A 12 0.98 3.69 1.65
C VAL A 12 0.08 3.43 2.84
N ARG A 13 -1.14 3.94 2.75
CA ARG A 13 -2.20 3.58 3.69
C ARG A 13 -3.47 3.35 2.89
N SER A 14 -4.38 2.56 3.48
CA SER A 14 -5.65 2.28 2.84
C SER A 14 -6.57 3.48 2.98
N GLN A 15 -7.23 3.86 1.88
CA GLN A 15 -8.21 4.93 1.93
C GLN A 15 -9.55 4.45 2.43
N THR A 16 -9.82 3.16 2.30
CA THR A 16 -11.11 2.61 2.66
C THR A 16 -11.12 1.86 3.98
N LEU A 17 -9.95 1.40 4.43
CA LEU A 17 -9.84 0.59 5.64
C LEU A 17 -8.78 1.20 6.55
N PRO A 18 -9.12 2.30 7.24
CA PRO A 18 -8.12 3.00 8.05
C PRO A 18 -7.54 2.15 9.18
N THR A 19 -8.24 1.10 9.59
CA THR A 19 -7.72 0.23 10.63
C THR A 19 -6.51 -0.58 10.18
N PHE A 20 -6.25 -0.65 8.88
CA PHE A 20 -5.05 -1.34 8.38
C PHE A 20 -3.78 -0.58 8.69
N GLY A 21 -3.90 0.72 8.93
CA GLY A 21 -2.73 1.52 9.24
C GLY A 21 -1.86 1.75 8.03
N VAL A 22 -0.57 1.57 8.22
CA VAL A 22 0.43 1.89 7.20
C VAL A 22 1.09 0.60 6.72
N GLY A 23 1.39 0.56 5.43
CA GLY A 23 2.11 -0.57 4.85
C GLY A 23 3.03 -0.09 3.74
N TYR A 24 3.67 -1.03 3.06
CA TYR A 24 4.47 -0.66 1.91
C TYR A 24 4.20 -1.61 0.76
N VAL A 25 4.45 -1.11 -0.45
CA VAL A 25 4.19 -1.87 -1.67
C VAL A 25 5.30 -2.87 -1.88
N GLN A 26 4.96 -4.15 -1.92
CA GLN A 26 5.92 -5.20 -2.20
C GLN A 26 6.05 -5.47 -3.69
N LYS A 27 4.95 -5.33 -4.42
CA LYS A 27 4.92 -5.66 -5.83
C LYS A 27 3.79 -4.92 -6.51
N CYS A 28 4.00 -4.51 -7.74
CA CYS A 28 2.99 -3.87 -8.57
C CYS A 28 2.67 -4.79 -9.75
N GLU A 29 1.37 -5.01 -9.99
CA GLU A 29 0.94 -5.79 -11.13
C GLU A 29 -0.27 -5.09 -11.76
N GLY A 30 -0.03 -4.36 -12.84
CA GLY A 30 -1.10 -3.64 -13.50
C GLY A 30 -1.75 -2.64 -12.57
N ILE A 31 -3.04 -2.80 -12.34
CA ILE A 31 -3.78 -1.91 -11.47
C ILE A 31 -3.83 -2.41 -10.02
N HIS A 32 -3.13 -3.49 -9.74
CA HIS A 32 -3.16 -4.10 -8.41
C HIS A 32 -1.80 -4.01 -7.75
N LEU A 33 -1.82 -3.98 -6.42
CA LEU A 33 -0.61 -3.91 -5.61
C LEU A 33 -0.65 -4.99 -4.55
N TYR A 34 0.52 -5.56 -4.27
CA TYR A 34 0.70 -6.38 -3.07
C TYR A 34 1.26 -5.47 -1.99
N ILE A 35 0.51 -5.33 -0.91
CA ILE A 35 0.86 -4.44 0.19
C ILE A 35 1.14 -5.29 1.42
N ARG A 36 2.26 -5.02 2.08
CA ARG A 36 2.52 -5.62 3.39
C ARG A 36 2.23 -4.57 4.45
N TRP A 37 1.23 -4.82 5.25
CA TRP A 37 0.84 -3.91 6.32
C TRP A 37 1.77 -4.11 7.50
N PHE A 38 2.23 -3.01 8.09
CA PHE A 38 3.16 -3.07 9.21
C PHE A 38 2.50 -3.67 10.45
N ALA A 39 1.22 -3.39 10.64
CA ALA A 39 0.48 -3.92 11.77
C ALA A 39 -0.78 -4.56 11.21
N PRO A 40 -0.80 -5.88 11.07
CA PRO A 40 -1.99 -6.54 10.54
C PRO A 40 -3.23 -6.16 11.33
N PRO A 41 -4.39 -6.03 10.65
CA PRO A 41 -5.59 -5.50 11.29
C PRO A 41 -6.17 -6.44 12.34
N ARG A 42 -5.79 -7.70 12.31
CA ARG A 42 -6.32 -8.65 13.28
C ARG A 42 -5.39 -9.84 13.38
N GLU A 43 -5.54 -10.55 14.47
CA GLU A 43 -4.77 -11.75 14.71
C GLU A 43 -5.03 -12.79 13.63
N GLY A 44 -3.99 -13.43 13.17
CA GLY A 44 -4.10 -14.42 12.11
C GLY A 44 -3.99 -13.85 10.71
N HIS A 45 -4.01 -12.54 10.56
CA HIS A 45 -3.83 -11.90 9.27
C HIS A 45 -2.35 -11.89 8.91
N SER A 46 -2.03 -12.30 7.68
CA SER A 46 -0.63 -12.40 7.27
C SER A 46 0.05 -11.05 7.10
N GLY A 47 -0.74 -9.99 6.98
CA GLY A 47 -0.20 -8.68 6.72
C GLY A 47 0.01 -8.38 5.25
N LEU A 48 -0.25 -9.34 4.38
CA LEU A 48 -0.08 -9.17 2.95
C LEU A 48 -1.46 -9.11 2.29
N GLU A 49 -1.69 -8.07 1.52
CA GLU A 49 -2.98 -7.85 0.91
C GLU A 49 -2.81 -7.48 -0.56
N PHE A 50 -3.71 -7.98 -1.39
CA PHE A 50 -3.74 -7.68 -2.81
C PHE A 50 -4.86 -6.67 -3.05
N VAL A 51 -4.51 -5.43 -3.39
CA VAL A 51 -5.48 -4.34 -3.47
C VAL A 51 -5.32 -3.59 -4.77
N ARG A 52 -6.34 -2.83 -5.13
CA ARG A 52 -6.26 -1.95 -6.29
C ARG A 52 -5.42 -0.73 -5.92
N ARG A 53 -4.63 -0.28 -6.88
CA ARG A 53 -3.73 0.85 -6.63
C ARG A 53 -4.48 2.13 -6.30
N ASP A 54 -5.72 2.27 -6.74
CA ASP A 54 -6.50 3.48 -6.46
C ASP A 54 -7.19 3.45 -5.11
N SER A 55 -7.02 2.36 -4.35
CA SER A 55 -7.59 2.25 -3.02
C SER A 55 -6.61 2.64 -1.92
N VAL A 56 -5.42 3.06 -2.28
CA VAL A 56 -4.41 3.44 -1.29
C VAL A 56 -3.90 4.84 -1.58
N GLU A 57 -3.39 5.47 -0.54
CA GLU A 57 -2.77 6.77 -0.62
C GLU A 57 -1.28 6.63 -0.34
N VAL A 58 -0.45 7.19 -1.21
CA VAL A 58 0.99 7.12 -1.02
C VAL A 58 1.42 8.18 -0.02
N LEU A 59 2.06 7.73 1.05
CA LEU A 59 2.56 8.62 2.09
C LEU A 59 4.01 8.99 1.87
N SER A 60 4.79 8.07 1.31
CA SER A 60 6.20 8.32 1.07
C SER A 60 6.65 7.51 -0.13
N TYR A 61 7.29 8.18 -1.06
CA TYR A 61 7.77 7.54 -2.29
C TYR A 61 9.18 7.02 -2.07
N ALA A 62 9.40 5.76 -2.46
CA ALA A 62 10.70 5.13 -2.25
C ALA A 62 11.82 5.86 -2.98
N ASN A 63 11.54 6.40 -4.15
CA ASN A 63 12.56 7.02 -5.00
C ASN A 63 12.50 8.53 -4.96
N LEU A 64 11.95 9.08 -3.91
CA LEU A 64 11.90 10.52 -3.75
C LEU A 64 13.28 11.03 -3.37
N ARG A 65 13.84 11.83 -4.26
CA ARG A 65 15.16 12.42 -4.02
C ARG A 65 15.16 13.86 -4.47
#